data_8729a7c900e4c9a1d5437bdd62fc5180
#
_entry.id   8729a7c900e4c9a1d5437bdd62fc5180
#
_cell.length_a   1.000
_cell.length_b   1.000
_cell.length_c   1.000
_cell.angle_alpha   90.00
_cell.angle_beta   90.00
_cell.angle_gamma   90.00
#
_symmetry.space_group_name_H-M   'P 1'
#
loop_
_entity.id
_entity.type
_entity.pdbx_description
1 polymer ?
#
loop_
_entity_poly.entity_id
_entity_poly.type
_entity_poly.pdbx_seq_one_letter_code
_entity_poly.pdbx_strand_id
1 'polypeptide(L)'
;MSLRAALGPAIDRAGAFLEAEGAAGFPEAHHRMRFPRWAGIVGGSVEHVAEVFAPAVIADLLVDAADLCEGAAAARWRAVARRQADRVARARLTDRPGGWSYFPDLPELPPDLDSLGAAIRLFARAAPEHLPLIEDPIRIALAGAEPSGLPRTWIIAPDAPPKARKRMRRGVRWHWGDTVDPEVCARFFLGLHAMDAVRFAPEIARGAAAIAAAQAPGGLWPATWYAGPVYGTALCAELMVATGHIRAAEAGRAALAKAVHPAGGWGMWEAVPLDTAIALALLADSLPPEAVARAVELLLSYQNPDGSWPGTQWIQMEVGRALGRVRRRITWQSDTVTTAFALRALLAVARRIDPDMTIEKAETA
;
A
#
# COMPACT_ATOMS: atom_id res chain seq x y z
N MET A 1 19.50 -21.30 17.16
CA MET A 1 19.39 -19.90 17.60
C MET A 1 17.93 -19.66 17.97
N SER A 2 17.60 -19.01 19.07
CA SER A 2 16.19 -18.72 19.38
C SER A 2 15.64 -17.71 18.37
N LEU A 3 14.33 -17.77 18.08
CA LEU A 3 13.65 -16.83 17.18
C LEU A 3 13.92 -15.37 17.58
N ARG A 4 13.87 -15.07 18.89
CA ARG A 4 14.21 -13.75 19.47
C ARG A 4 15.62 -13.27 19.06
N ALA A 5 16.61 -14.14 19.14
CA ALA A 5 18.00 -13.80 18.82
C ALA A 5 18.22 -13.53 17.32
N ALA A 6 17.35 -14.06 16.45
CA ALA A 6 17.45 -13.86 15.01
C ALA A 6 16.74 -12.56 14.55
N LEU A 7 15.69 -12.12 15.26
CA LEU A 7 14.87 -10.97 14.85
C LEU A 7 15.63 -9.66 14.95
N GLY A 8 16.31 -9.37 16.06
CA GLY A 8 16.99 -8.09 16.30
C GLY A 8 17.94 -7.70 15.14
N PRO A 9 18.95 -8.52 14.83
CA PRO A 9 19.88 -8.21 13.75
C PRO A 9 19.23 -8.05 12.37
N ALA A 10 18.12 -8.76 12.11
CA ALA A 10 17.41 -8.65 10.84
C ALA A 10 16.63 -7.33 10.74
N ILE A 11 15.98 -6.92 11.83
CA ILE A 11 15.28 -5.65 11.96
C ILE A 11 16.26 -4.48 11.80
N ASP A 12 17.41 -4.54 12.47
CA ASP A 12 18.44 -3.49 12.41
C ASP A 12 18.97 -3.28 10.99
N ARG A 13 19.30 -4.37 10.28
CA ARG A 13 19.74 -4.29 8.88
C ARG A 13 18.66 -3.74 7.97
N ALA A 14 17.39 -4.18 8.12
CA ALA A 14 16.27 -3.67 7.35
C ALA A 14 16.05 -2.17 7.59
N GLY A 15 16.10 -1.75 8.83
CA GLY A 15 15.99 -0.34 9.22
C GLY A 15 17.09 0.52 8.59
N ALA A 16 18.35 0.07 8.66
CA ALA A 16 19.48 0.76 8.05
C ALA A 16 19.37 0.88 6.52
N PHE A 17 18.95 -0.19 5.85
CA PHE A 17 18.66 -0.17 4.40
C PHE A 17 17.59 0.86 4.06
N LEU A 18 16.45 0.84 4.74
CA LEU A 18 15.35 1.78 4.49
C LEU A 18 15.69 3.24 4.84
N GLU A 19 16.54 3.48 5.84
CA GLU A 19 17.06 4.80 6.16
C GLU A 19 17.94 5.35 5.02
N ALA A 20 18.81 4.51 4.46
CA ALA A 20 19.69 4.86 3.33
C ALA A 20 18.86 5.15 2.06
N GLU A 21 17.95 4.27 1.68
CA GLU A 21 17.03 4.48 0.54
C GLU A 21 16.14 5.72 0.75
N GLY A 22 15.62 5.93 1.97
CA GLY A 22 14.78 7.07 2.31
C GLY A 22 15.50 8.41 2.26
N ALA A 23 16.81 8.46 2.49
CA ALA A 23 17.62 9.67 2.31
C ALA A 23 17.58 10.15 0.85
N ALA A 24 17.61 9.22 -0.11
CA ALA A 24 17.51 9.50 -1.54
C ALA A 24 16.06 9.63 -2.05
N GLY A 25 15.04 9.26 -1.25
CA GLY A 25 13.63 9.30 -1.61
C GLY A 25 13.10 8.01 -2.22
N PHE A 26 13.72 6.89 -1.89
CA PHE A 26 13.35 5.57 -2.33
C PHE A 26 13.42 5.38 -3.87
N PRO A 27 14.55 5.69 -4.53
CA PRO A 27 14.65 5.67 -5.98
C PRO A 27 14.44 4.28 -6.59
N GLU A 28 14.78 3.20 -5.87
CA GLU A 28 14.52 1.83 -6.28
C GLU A 28 13.01 1.56 -6.35
N ALA A 29 12.21 2.15 -5.45
CA ALA A 29 10.77 2.01 -5.44
C ALA A 29 10.03 2.94 -6.44
N HIS A 30 10.72 3.63 -7.32
CA HIS A 30 10.11 4.36 -8.41
C HIS A 30 9.73 3.40 -9.54
N HIS A 31 8.42 3.23 -9.80
CA HIS A 31 7.97 2.38 -10.89
C HIS A 31 8.21 3.04 -12.23
N ARG A 32 9.18 2.51 -13.01
CA ARG A 32 9.51 2.97 -14.37
C ARG A 32 8.84 2.09 -15.39
N MET A 33 8.11 2.69 -16.32
CA MET A 33 7.34 1.94 -17.31
C MET A 33 7.28 2.64 -18.66
N ARG A 34 7.33 1.82 -19.73
CA ARG A 34 6.99 2.22 -21.10
C ARG A 34 5.77 1.43 -21.56
N PHE A 35 4.75 2.13 -22.01
CA PHE A 35 3.57 1.46 -22.53
C PHE A 35 3.83 0.90 -23.93
N PRO A 36 3.32 -0.32 -24.24
CA PRO A 36 3.46 -0.87 -25.59
C PRO A 36 2.76 0.04 -26.62
N ARG A 37 3.36 0.23 -27.78
CA ARG A 37 2.77 1.06 -28.88
C ARG A 37 1.36 0.63 -29.26
N TRP A 38 1.07 -0.67 -29.23
CA TRP A 38 -0.25 -1.22 -29.53
C TRP A 38 -1.32 -0.88 -28.48
N ALA A 39 -0.96 -0.41 -27.31
CA ALA A 39 -1.91 0.05 -26.29
C ALA A 39 -2.61 1.36 -26.72
N GLY A 40 -2.07 2.08 -27.71
CA GLY A 40 -2.67 3.30 -28.25
C GLY A 40 -2.63 4.48 -27.26
N ILE A 41 -1.77 4.42 -26.24
CA ILE A 41 -1.57 5.48 -25.25
C ILE A 41 -0.68 6.54 -25.88
N VAL A 42 -1.18 7.78 -25.96
CA VAL A 42 -0.41 8.91 -26.50
C VAL A 42 0.76 9.19 -25.54
N GLY A 43 1.98 9.22 -26.07
CA GLY A 43 3.18 9.36 -25.25
C GLY A 43 3.71 8.05 -24.64
N GLY A 44 3.04 6.93 -24.80
CA GLY A 44 3.44 5.64 -24.25
C GLY A 44 4.80 5.09 -24.72
N SER A 45 5.42 5.72 -25.72
CA SER A 45 6.78 5.36 -26.22
C SER A 45 7.91 5.92 -25.33
N VAL A 46 7.65 6.90 -24.48
CA VAL A 46 8.58 7.44 -23.50
C VAL A 46 8.47 6.68 -22.17
N GLU A 47 9.49 6.78 -21.34
CA GLU A 47 9.45 6.21 -20.00
C GLU A 47 8.64 7.12 -19.09
N HIS A 48 7.70 6.52 -18.36
CA HIS A 48 6.93 7.17 -17.30
C HIS A 48 7.44 6.69 -15.95
N VAL A 49 7.43 7.58 -14.95
CA VAL A 49 7.92 7.26 -13.60
C VAL A 49 6.83 7.57 -12.59
N ALA A 50 6.46 6.55 -11.80
CA ALA A 50 5.62 6.71 -10.62
C ALA A 50 6.53 6.84 -9.39
N GLU A 51 6.62 8.04 -8.85
CA GLU A 51 7.53 8.40 -7.76
C GLU A 51 6.81 8.78 -6.45
N VAL A 52 5.48 8.68 -6.43
CA VAL A 52 4.66 9.12 -5.28
C VAL A 52 4.10 7.94 -4.52
N PHE A 53 3.37 7.04 -5.17
CA PHE A 53 2.56 6.02 -4.52
C PHE A 53 3.40 5.06 -3.66
N ALA A 54 4.34 4.33 -4.26
CA ALA A 54 5.13 3.34 -3.53
C ALA A 54 6.01 3.97 -2.42
N PRO A 55 6.73 5.09 -2.66
CA PRO A 55 7.43 5.81 -1.61
C PRO A 55 6.53 6.33 -0.48
N ALA A 56 5.29 6.73 -0.76
CA ALA A 56 4.34 7.13 0.28
C ALA A 56 3.91 5.93 1.15
N VAL A 57 3.68 4.77 0.54
CA VAL A 57 3.36 3.53 1.28
C VAL A 57 4.54 3.07 2.13
N ILE A 58 5.77 3.11 1.61
CA ILE A 58 6.97 2.77 2.39
C ILE A 58 7.11 3.71 3.59
N ALA A 59 6.92 5.01 3.39
CA ALA A 59 7.02 5.99 4.45
C ALA A 59 5.94 5.78 5.55
N ASP A 60 4.71 5.43 5.17
CA ASP A 60 3.65 5.09 6.13
C ASP A 60 3.98 3.79 6.90
N LEU A 61 4.55 2.78 6.24
CA LEU A 61 5.04 1.56 6.90
C LEU A 61 6.19 1.84 7.89
N LEU A 62 7.03 2.85 7.60
CA LEU A 62 8.05 3.30 8.56
C LEU A 62 7.43 3.99 9.78
N VAL A 63 6.28 4.66 9.63
CA VAL A 63 5.53 5.16 10.79
C VAL A 63 4.95 3.99 11.58
N ASP A 64 4.35 2.98 10.91
CA ASP A 64 3.91 1.75 11.59
C ASP A 64 5.07 1.08 12.37
N ALA A 65 6.24 0.98 11.74
CA ALA A 65 7.44 0.43 12.38
C ALA A 65 7.87 1.26 13.60
N ALA A 66 7.83 2.58 13.49
CA ALA A 66 8.18 3.49 14.57
C ALA A 66 7.15 3.50 15.72
N ASP A 67 5.91 3.09 15.47
CA ASP A 67 4.87 2.93 16.50
C ASP A 67 4.99 1.57 17.23
N LEU A 68 5.73 0.63 16.63
CA LEU A 68 6.01 -0.69 17.23
C LEU A 68 7.32 -0.73 18.03
N CYS A 69 8.12 0.33 18.03
CA CYS A 69 9.37 0.39 18.78
C CYS A 69 9.59 1.79 19.39
N GLU A 70 10.58 1.92 20.25
CA GLU A 70 10.95 3.16 20.91
C GLU A 70 12.41 3.55 20.62
N GLY A 71 12.82 4.74 21.06
CA GLY A 71 14.21 5.18 21.00
C GLY A 71 14.64 5.78 19.66
N ALA A 72 15.93 5.72 19.39
CA ALA A 72 16.57 6.42 18.27
C ALA A 72 16.12 5.90 16.89
N ALA A 73 15.85 4.60 16.76
CA ALA A 73 15.40 4.01 15.50
C ALA A 73 14.01 4.57 15.11
N ALA A 74 13.05 4.58 16.03
CA ALA A 74 11.73 5.15 15.81
C ALA A 74 11.80 6.62 15.38
N ALA A 75 12.65 7.41 16.03
CA ALA A 75 12.85 8.83 15.69
C ALA A 75 13.41 8.99 14.26
N ARG A 76 14.40 8.17 13.86
CA ARG A 76 14.96 8.21 12.50
C ARG A 76 13.93 7.82 11.45
N TRP A 77 13.11 6.78 11.67
CA TRP A 77 12.08 6.35 10.74
C TRP A 77 10.97 7.38 10.58
N ARG A 78 10.53 8.02 11.67
CA ARG A 78 9.60 9.16 11.58
C ARG A 78 10.20 10.34 10.81
N ALA A 79 11.50 10.62 10.97
CA ALA A 79 12.16 11.66 10.20
C ALA A 79 12.25 11.33 8.69
N VAL A 80 12.47 10.05 8.32
CA VAL A 80 12.40 9.60 6.93
C VAL A 80 10.98 9.78 6.39
N ALA A 81 9.97 9.33 7.12
CA ALA A 81 8.57 9.45 6.71
C ALA A 81 8.16 10.92 6.50
N ARG A 82 8.59 11.81 7.40
CA ARG A 82 8.32 13.24 7.26
C ARG A 82 8.95 13.83 6.01
N ARG A 83 10.23 13.55 5.75
CA ARG A 83 10.88 14.03 4.50
C ARG A 83 10.19 13.51 3.25
N GLN A 84 9.68 12.27 3.28
CA GLN A 84 8.92 11.72 2.16
C GLN A 84 7.55 12.40 2.03
N ALA A 85 6.87 12.73 3.12
CA ALA A 85 5.64 13.52 3.09
C ALA A 85 5.85 14.88 2.41
N ASP A 86 6.96 15.56 2.70
CA ASP A 86 7.32 16.81 2.01
C ASP A 86 7.54 16.63 0.49
N ARG A 87 8.09 15.49 0.06
CA ARG A 87 8.24 15.17 -1.37
C ARG A 87 6.88 14.91 -2.02
N VAL A 88 6.02 14.13 -1.37
CA VAL A 88 4.65 13.87 -1.82
C VAL A 88 3.86 15.18 -1.95
N ALA A 89 3.97 16.08 -0.98
CA ALA A 89 3.31 17.39 -1.01
C ALA A 89 3.74 18.22 -2.25
N ARG A 90 5.04 18.27 -2.54
CA ARG A 90 5.56 18.96 -3.73
C ARG A 90 5.15 18.33 -5.05
N ALA A 91 4.91 17.03 -5.10
CA ALA A 91 4.50 16.30 -6.30
C ALA A 91 2.99 16.41 -6.60
N ARG A 92 2.22 17.16 -5.79
CA ARG A 92 0.79 17.38 -6.04
C ARG A 92 0.58 18.04 -7.40
N LEU A 93 -0.33 17.47 -8.19
CA LEU A 93 -0.68 18.02 -9.49
C LEU A 93 -1.46 19.33 -9.35
N THR A 94 -1.05 20.34 -10.14
CA THR A 94 -1.71 21.65 -10.20
C THR A 94 -2.58 21.82 -11.45
N ASP A 95 -2.31 21.05 -12.48
CA ASP A 95 -3.01 21.06 -13.78
C ASP A 95 -4.23 20.13 -13.84
N ARG A 96 -4.32 19.20 -12.91
CA ARG A 96 -5.39 18.19 -12.80
C ARG A 96 -5.90 18.14 -11.36
N PRO A 97 -7.06 18.76 -11.05
CA PRO A 97 -7.68 18.65 -9.73
C PRO A 97 -7.95 17.18 -9.38
N GLY A 98 -7.68 16.79 -8.13
CA GLY A 98 -7.82 15.40 -7.66
C GLY A 98 -6.56 14.88 -6.95
N GLY A 99 -5.49 15.67 -6.89
CA GLY A 99 -4.31 15.39 -6.08
C GLY A 99 -3.15 14.80 -6.87
N TRP A 100 -2.98 13.50 -6.86
CA TRP A 100 -1.84 12.77 -7.43
C TRP A 100 -2.30 11.74 -8.47
N SER A 101 -1.53 11.57 -9.52
CA SER A 101 -1.69 10.52 -10.52
C SER A 101 -0.52 9.54 -10.42
N TYR A 102 -0.79 8.27 -10.62
CA TYR A 102 0.25 7.24 -10.57
C TYR A 102 1.45 7.56 -11.50
N PHE A 103 1.18 7.96 -12.75
CA PHE A 103 2.18 8.54 -13.66
C PHE A 103 1.85 10.01 -13.93
N PRO A 104 2.51 10.95 -13.24
CA PRO A 104 2.14 12.38 -13.29
C PRO A 104 2.37 13.02 -14.66
N ASP A 105 3.31 12.51 -15.43
CA ASP A 105 3.66 12.96 -16.77
C ASP A 105 2.78 12.37 -17.88
N LEU A 106 1.82 11.48 -17.56
CA LEU A 106 0.88 10.88 -18.50
C LEU A 106 -0.47 11.63 -18.45
N PRO A 107 -0.77 12.54 -19.42
CA PRO A 107 -1.95 13.39 -19.32
C PRO A 107 -3.30 12.68 -19.46
N GLU A 108 -3.31 11.45 -19.99
CA GLU A 108 -4.48 10.59 -20.11
C GLU A 108 -4.82 9.86 -18.80
N LEU A 109 -3.86 9.80 -17.87
CA LEU A 109 -4.06 9.16 -16.58
C LEU A 109 -4.60 10.20 -15.58
N PRO A 110 -5.82 10.01 -15.05
CA PRO A 110 -6.33 10.89 -14.02
C PRO A 110 -5.55 10.77 -12.72
N PRO A 111 -5.69 11.72 -11.79
CA PRO A 111 -5.44 11.44 -10.38
C PRO A 111 -6.20 10.21 -9.92
N ASP A 112 -5.61 9.44 -9.01
CA ASP A 112 -6.17 8.18 -8.58
C ASP A 112 -6.38 8.13 -7.06
N LEU A 113 -7.37 7.33 -6.68
CA LEU A 113 -7.81 7.22 -5.30
C LEU A 113 -6.78 6.54 -4.39
N ASP A 114 -5.95 5.66 -4.97
CA ASP A 114 -4.94 4.90 -4.23
C ASP A 114 -3.77 5.81 -3.83
N SER A 115 -3.27 6.61 -4.78
CA SER A 115 -2.27 7.65 -4.51
C SER A 115 -2.79 8.71 -3.53
N LEU A 116 -4.05 9.12 -3.67
CA LEU A 116 -4.68 10.03 -2.71
C LEU A 116 -4.77 9.41 -1.32
N GLY A 117 -5.23 8.17 -1.19
CA GLY A 117 -5.35 7.46 0.09
C GLY A 117 -4.01 7.30 0.81
N ALA A 118 -2.94 6.98 0.05
CA ALA A 118 -1.59 6.92 0.58
C ALA A 118 -1.08 8.29 1.08
N ALA A 119 -1.34 9.36 0.32
CA ALA A 119 -0.98 10.72 0.73
C ALA A 119 -1.74 11.18 1.98
N ILE A 120 -3.05 10.92 2.07
CA ILE A 120 -3.87 11.26 3.23
C ILE A 120 -3.30 10.61 4.49
N ARG A 121 -3.08 9.29 4.45
CA ARG A 121 -2.60 8.53 5.61
C ARG A 121 -1.21 8.99 6.04
N LEU A 122 -0.30 9.18 5.08
CA LEU A 122 1.05 9.67 5.37
C LEU A 122 1.03 11.07 5.98
N PHE A 123 0.26 12.02 5.43
CA PHE A 123 0.18 13.37 5.98
C PHE A 123 -0.44 13.38 7.37
N ALA A 124 -1.54 12.67 7.58
CA ALA A 124 -2.18 12.59 8.89
C ALA A 124 -1.23 12.11 10.01
N ARG A 125 -0.30 11.21 9.67
CA ARG A 125 0.57 10.55 10.66
C ARG A 125 1.96 11.17 10.75
N ALA A 126 2.50 11.70 9.65
CA ALA A 126 3.90 12.16 9.61
C ALA A 126 4.06 13.68 9.38
N ALA A 127 3.08 14.36 8.78
CA ALA A 127 3.20 15.78 8.40
C ALA A 127 1.82 16.47 8.33
N PRO A 128 1.12 16.66 9.47
CA PRO A 128 -0.25 17.21 9.49
C PRO A 128 -0.39 18.60 8.85
N GLU A 129 0.69 19.36 8.76
CA GLU A 129 0.71 20.66 8.07
C GLU A 129 0.41 20.58 6.58
N HIS A 130 0.51 19.39 5.96
CA HIS A 130 0.15 19.16 4.55
C HIS A 130 -1.32 18.79 4.34
N LEU A 131 -2.10 18.57 5.41
CA LEU A 131 -3.52 18.22 5.31
C LEU A 131 -4.36 19.21 4.48
N PRO A 132 -4.12 20.53 4.48
CA PRO A 132 -4.85 21.45 3.61
C PRO A 132 -4.74 21.11 2.11
N LEU A 133 -3.67 20.42 1.67
CA LEU A 133 -3.48 20.03 0.28
C LEU A 133 -4.45 18.95 -0.21
N ILE A 134 -5.05 18.19 0.70
CA ILE A 134 -5.91 17.04 0.36
C ILE A 134 -7.41 17.33 0.49
N GLU A 135 -7.81 18.47 1.03
CA GLU A 135 -9.22 18.80 1.26
C GLU A 135 -10.05 18.78 -0.04
N ASP A 136 -9.59 19.48 -1.07
CA ASP A 136 -10.25 19.47 -2.38
C ASP A 136 -10.22 18.12 -3.07
N PRO A 137 -9.09 17.39 -3.16
CA PRO A 137 -9.05 16.01 -3.64
C PRO A 137 -10.07 15.08 -2.96
N ILE A 138 -10.18 15.11 -1.64
CA ILE A 138 -11.16 14.32 -0.89
C ILE A 138 -12.58 14.70 -1.30
N ARG A 139 -12.92 15.99 -1.31
CA ARG A 139 -14.23 16.50 -1.70
C ARG A 139 -14.61 16.04 -3.11
N ILE A 140 -13.67 16.10 -4.07
CA ILE A 140 -13.91 15.66 -5.45
C ILE A 140 -14.10 14.14 -5.52
N ALA A 141 -13.30 13.35 -4.82
CA ALA A 141 -13.43 11.90 -4.79
C ALA A 141 -14.78 11.46 -4.21
N LEU A 142 -15.19 12.04 -3.07
CA LEU A 142 -16.46 11.72 -2.41
C LEU A 142 -17.66 12.17 -3.25
N ALA A 143 -17.59 13.33 -3.92
CA ALA A 143 -18.66 13.80 -4.82
C ALA A 143 -18.83 12.90 -6.06
N GLY A 144 -17.79 12.14 -6.45
CA GLY A 144 -17.82 11.17 -7.53
C GLY A 144 -18.17 9.74 -7.10
N ALA A 145 -18.53 9.53 -5.83
CA ALA A 145 -18.83 8.19 -5.32
C ALA A 145 -20.10 7.59 -5.94
N GLU A 146 -20.10 6.27 -6.07
CA GLU A 146 -21.25 5.47 -6.46
C GLU A 146 -22.36 5.53 -5.39
N PRO A 147 -23.61 5.13 -5.72
CA PRO A 147 -24.69 5.04 -4.73
C PRO A 147 -24.35 4.14 -3.52
N SER A 148 -23.46 3.17 -3.71
CA SER A 148 -22.90 2.34 -2.63
C SER A 148 -22.08 3.13 -1.60
N GLY A 149 -21.62 4.32 -1.95
CA GLY A 149 -20.72 5.15 -1.15
C GLY A 149 -19.24 4.93 -1.47
N LEU A 150 -18.89 4.04 -2.41
CA LEU A 150 -17.53 3.80 -2.83
C LEU A 150 -17.09 4.81 -3.90
N PRO A 151 -16.01 5.57 -3.70
CA PRO A 151 -15.45 6.44 -4.71
C PRO A 151 -14.87 5.61 -5.87
N ARG A 152 -14.85 6.22 -7.07
CA ARG A 152 -14.20 5.62 -8.24
C ARG A 152 -12.69 5.66 -8.10
N THR A 153 -12.02 4.65 -8.65
CA THR A 153 -10.56 4.59 -8.68
C THR A 153 -9.93 5.82 -9.34
N TRP A 154 -10.59 6.38 -10.36
CA TRP A 154 -10.10 7.56 -11.09
C TRP A 154 -10.83 8.83 -10.69
N ILE A 155 -10.09 9.84 -10.24
CA ILE A 155 -10.62 11.12 -9.79
C ILE A 155 -10.64 12.10 -10.98
N ILE A 156 -11.81 12.32 -11.56
CA ILE A 156 -11.99 13.26 -12.67
C ILE A 156 -12.90 14.40 -12.21
N ALA A 157 -12.29 15.52 -11.83
CA ALA A 157 -13.00 16.68 -11.33
C ALA A 157 -13.99 17.25 -12.37
N PRO A 158 -15.23 17.58 -11.97
CA PRO A 158 -16.24 18.17 -12.87
C PRO A 158 -15.81 19.51 -13.48
N ASP A 159 -15.05 20.30 -12.72
CA ASP A 159 -14.53 21.61 -13.05
C ASP A 159 -13.15 21.58 -13.74
N ALA A 160 -12.57 20.39 -13.97
CA ALA A 160 -11.33 20.28 -14.73
C ALA A 160 -11.49 20.87 -16.15
N PRO A 161 -10.42 21.48 -16.74
CA PRO A 161 -10.47 22.05 -18.06
C PRO A 161 -11.07 21.06 -19.07
N PRO A 162 -12.02 21.48 -19.95
CA PRO A 162 -12.78 20.57 -20.82
C PRO A 162 -11.92 19.62 -21.67
N LYS A 163 -10.77 20.10 -22.17
CA LYS A 163 -9.82 19.29 -22.95
C LYS A 163 -9.15 18.23 -22.10
N ALA A 164 -8.71 18.59 -20.88
CA ALA A 164 -8.08 17.66 -19.94
C ALA A 164 -9.10 16.59 -19.49
N ARG A 165 -10.31 17.00 -19.08
CA ARG A 165 -11.40 16.10 -18.70
C ARG A 165 -11.77 15.12 -19.81
N LYS A 166 -11.88 15.59 -21.07
CA LYS A 166 -12.15 14.71 -22.22
C LYS A 166 -11.01 13.70 -22.44
N ARG A 167 -9.77 14.12 -22.27
CA ARG A 167 -8.59 13.25 -22.40
C ARG A 167 -8.57 12.18 -21.32
N MET A 168 -8.73 12.55 -20.05
CA MET A 168 -8.80 11.62 -18.92
C MET A 168 -9.96 10.62 -19.06
N ARG A 169 -11.19 11.09 -19.39
CA ARG A 169 -12.33 10.19 -19.64
C ARG A 169 -12.08 9.22 -20.77
N ARG A 170 -11.37 9.66 -21.83
CA ARG A 170 -10.98 8.77 -22.92
C ARG A 170 -9.97 7.72 -22.43
N GLY A 171 -8.96 8.10 -21.63
CA GLY A 171 -7.98 7.19 -21.03
C GLY A 171 -8.66 6.12 -20.19
N VAL A 172 -9.53 6.53 -19.28
CA VAL A 172 -10.33 5.61 -18.44
C VAL A 172 -11.14 4.67 -19.31
N ARG A 173 -11.91 5.20 -20.29
CA ARG A 173 -12.78 4.39 -21.15
C ARG A 173 -12.03 3.35 -21.99
N TRP A 174 -10.85 3.69 -22.49
CA TRP A 174 -10.16 2.86 -23.49
C TRP A 174 -8.98 2.05 -22.95
N HIS A 175 -8.42 2.46 -21.81
CA HIS A 175 -7.18 1.87 -21.28
C HIS A 175 -7.34 1.31 -19.86
N TRP A 176 -7.77 2.15 -18.91
CA TRP A 176 -7.68 1.85 -17.49
C TRP A 176 -8.90 1.13 -16.91
N GLY A 177 -10.08 1.32 -17.53
CA GLY A 177 -11.37 0.88 -16.96
C GLY A 177 -11.92 1.88 -15.96
N ASP A 178 -13.23 2.06 -15.97
CA ASP A 178 -13.96 2.91 -15.01
C ASP A 178 -14.55 2.02 -13.92
N THR A 179 -13.78 1.79 -12.86
CA THR A 179 -14.10 0.81 -11.83
C THR A 179 -14.06 1.40 -10.43
N VAL A 180 -14.67 0.66 -9.55
CA VAL A 180 -14.60 0.81 -8.10
C VAL A 180 -13.93 -0.45 -7.58
N ASP A 181 -12.77 -0.29 -6.97
CA ASP A 181 -11.94 -1.41 -6.55
C ASP A 181 -11.85 -1.41 -5.02
N PRO A 182 -12.29 -2.50 -4.34
CA PRO A 182 -12.42 -2.54 -2.87
C PRO A 182 -11.10 -2.22 -2.14
N GLU A 183 -9.97 -2.73 -2.65
CA GLU A 183 -8.65 -2.52 -2.05
C GLU A 183 -8.19 -1.06 -2.15
N VAL A 184 -8.51 -0.39 -3.26
CA VAL A 184 -8.23 1.05 -3.46
C VAL A 184 -9.10 1.90 -2.55
N CYS A 185 -10.39 1.57 -2.47
CA CYS A 185 -11.32 2.25 -1.56
C CYS A 185 -10.94 2.03 -0.10
N ALA A 186 -10.49 0.82 0.28
CA ALA A 186 -10.05 0.53 1.64
C ALA A 186 -8.88 1.42 2.06
N ARG A 187 -7.87 1.60 1.20
CA ARG A 187 -6.77 2.53 1.45
C ARG A 187 -7.26 3.96 1.67
N PHE A 188 -8.16 4.43 0.82
CA PHE A 188 -8.72 5.77 0.94
C PHE A 188 -9.46 5.97 2.28
N PHE A 189 -10.33 5.03 2.67
CA PHE A 189 -11.06 5.14 3.93
C PHE A 189 -10.16 4.95 5.16
N LEU A 190 -9.12 4.12 5.09
CA LEU A 190 -8.08 4.07 6.13
C LEU A 190 -7.34 5.41 6.27
N GLY A 191 -7.09 6.09 5.15
CA GLY A 191 -6.55 7.44 5.15
C GLY A 191 -7.49 8.43 5.84
N LEU A 192 -8.79 8.46 5.48
CA LEU A 192 -9.79 9.32 6.12
C LEU A 192 -9.92 9.02 7.62
N HIS A 193 -9.91 7.74 7.99
CA HIS A 193 -9.97 7.33 9.39
C HIS A 193 -8.75 7.83 10.19
N ALA A 194 -7.56 7.75 9.61
CA ALA A 194 -6.35 8.26 10.24
C ALA A 194 -6.32 9.80 10.33
N MET A 195 -6.92 10.49 9.36
CA MET A 195 -6.99 11.94 9.33
C MET A 195 -8.00 12.51 10.34
N ASP A 196 -9.24 12.05 10.29
CA ASP A 196 -10.31 12.48 11.19
C ASP A 196 -11.51 11.51 11.10
N ALA A 197 -11.48 10.46 11.91
CA ALA A 197 -12.52 9.44 11.93
C ALA A 197 -13.90 9.97 12.33
N VAL A 198 -13.97 11.07 13.08
CA VAL A 198 -15.24 11.68 13.52
C VAL A 198 -15.85 12.51 12.39
N ARG A 199 -15.05 13.36 11.76
CA ARG A 199 -15.48 14.20 10.63
C ARG A 199 -16.01 13.35 9.47
N PHE A 200 -15.34 12.27 9.13
CA PHE A 200 -15.67 11.40 8.00
C PHE A 200 -16.46 10.14 8.38
N ALA A 201 -17.00 10.10 9.60
CA ALA A 201 -17.71 8.91 10.09
C ALA A 201 -18.83 8.41 9.15
N PRO A 202 -19.68 9.27 8.55
CA PRO A 202 -20.75 8.82 7.63
C PRO A 202 -20.20 8.19 6.35
N GLU A 203 -19.16 8.77 5.75
CA GLU A 203 -18.53 8.29 4.53
C GLU A 203 -17.79 6.97 4.79
N ILE A 204 -17.00 6.91 5.87
CA ILE A 204 -16.28 5.72 6.30
C ILE A 204 -17.25 4.57 6.58
N ALA A 205 -18.31 4.80 7.33
CA ALA A 205 -19.29 3.76 7.67
C ALA A 205 -19.97 3.19 6.42
N ARG A 206 -20.39 4.06 5.48
CA ARG A 206 -21.01 3.65 4.22
C ARG A 206 -20.03 2.88 3.34
N GLY A 207 -18.80 3.39 3.18
CA GLY A 207 -17.77 2.74 2.40
C GLY A 207 -17.35 1.39 2.98
N ALA A 208 -17.16 1.30 4.29
CA ALA A 208 -16.82 0.06 4.97
C ALA A 208 -17.93 -1.01 4.81
N ALA A 209 -19.20 -0.63 4.94
CA ALA A 209 -20.31 -1.55 4.70
C ALA A 209 -20.32 -2.08 3.25
N ALA A 210 -20.06 -1.22 2.27
CA ALA A 210 -19.99 -1.63 0.86
C ALA A 210 -18.79 -2.53 0.58
N ILE A 211 -17.62 -2.26 1.18
CA ILE A 211 -16.43 -3.12 1.08
C ILE A 211 -16.68 -4.47 1.76
N ALA A 212 -17.34 -4.50 2.93
CA ALA A 212 -17.73 -5.74 3.57
C ALA A 212 -18.65 -6.59 2.67
N ALA A 213 -19.60 -5.96 1.98
CA ALA A 213 -20.50 -6.63 1.04
C ALA A 213 -19.79 -7.14 -0.23
N ALA A 214 -18.65 -6.57 -0.59
CA ALA A 214 -17.83 -7.02 -1.74
C ALA A 214 -16.91 -8.20 -1.42
N GLN A 215 -16.88 -8.68 -0.17
CA GLN A 215 -16.09 -9.84 0.22
C GLN A 215 -16.58 -11.09 -0.49
N ALA A 216 -15.66 -11.84 -1.09
CA ALA A 216 -16.00 -13.12 -1.74
C ALA A 216 -16.46 -14.17 -0.70
N PRO A 217 -17.28 -15.15 -1.08
CA PRO A 217 -17.76 -16.22 -0.16
C PRO A 217 -16.63 -16.98 0.56
N GLY A 218 -15.42 -17.03 -0.05
CA GLY A 218 -14.23 -17.63 0.54
C GLY A 218 -13.53 -16.75 1.59
N GLY A 219 -14.02 -15.52 1.84
CA GLY A 219 -13.46 -14.58 2.83
C GLY A 219 -12.40 -13.62 2.28
N LEU A 220 -11.87 -13.86 1.08
CA LEU A 220 -10.91 -12.93 0.45
C LEU A 220 -11.63 -11.77 -0.24
N TRP A 221 -10.93 -10.66 -0.43
CA TRP A 221 -11.38 -9.59 -1.33
C TRP A 221 -10.65 -9.69 -2.66
N PRO A 222 -11.38 -9.50 -3.78
CA PRO A 222 -10.74 -9.41 -5.09
C PRO A 222 -9.82 -8.20 -5.12
N ALA A 223 -8.65 -8.35 -5.74
CA ALA A 223 -7.73 -7.26 -6.02
C ALA A 223 -7.57 -7.07 -7.52
N THR A 224 -7.65 -5.82 -7.97
CA THR A 224 -7.49 -5.45 -9.38
C THR A 224 -6.10 -4.93 -9.66
N TRP A 225 -5.60 -4.07 -8.79
CA TRP A 225 -4.37 -3.33 -8.99
C TRP A 225 -3.16 -3.95 -8.32
N TYR A 226 -3.35 -5.07 -7.61
CA TYR A 226 -2.30 -5.78 -6.89
C TYR A 226 -2.22 -7.24 -7.31
N ALA A 227 -1.00 -7.76 -7.34
CA ALA A 227 -0.76 -9.16 -7.66
C ALA A 227 -1.24 -10.06 -6.51
N GLY A 228 -2.13 -10.98 -6.83
CA GLY A 228 -2.69 -11.89 -5.83
C GLY A 228 -3.67 -11.23 -4.85
N PRO A 229 -4.28 -12.03 -3.99
CA PRO A 229 -5.33 -11.54 -3.08
C PRO A 229 -4.80 -11.05 -1.72
N VAL A 230 -3.52 -11.30 -1.38
CA VAL A 230 -3.00 -11.09 -0.01
C VAL A 230 -3.06 -9.62 0.37
N TYR A 231 -2.49 -8.75 -0.44
CA TYR A 231 -2.42 -7.32 -0.13
C TYR A 231 -3.80 -6.64 -0.07
N GLY A 232 -4.64 -6.87 -1.07
CA GLY A 232 -6.00 -6.31 -1.10
C GLY A 232 -6.84 -6.80 0.08
N THR A 233 -6.73 -8.09 0.43
CA THR A 233 -7.42 -8.65 1.59
C THR A 233 -6.90 -8.06 2.90
N ALA A 234 -5.58 -7.83 3.03
CA ALA A 234 -5.00 -7.21 4.23
C ALA A 234 -5.51 -5.77 4.43
N LEU A 235 -5.54 -4.95 3.38
CA LEU A 235 -6.08 -3.58 3.44
C LEU A 235 -7.57 -3.57 3.82
N CYS A 236 -8.38 -4.41 3.18
CA CYS A 236 -9.80 -4.50 3.50
C CYS A 236 -10.01 -4.98 4.94
N ALA A 237 -9.29 -6.00 5.40
CA ALA A 237 -9.39 -6.50 6.77
C ALA A 237 -8.96 -5.45 7.81
N GLU A 238 -7.91 -4.66 7.53
CA GLU A 238 -7.49 -3.54 8.39
C GLU A 238 -8.62 -2.51 8.54
N LEU A 239 -9.26 -2.11 7.42
CA LEU A 239 -10.42 -1.22 7.47
C LEU A 239 -11.58 -1.84 8.24
N MET A 240 -11.87 -3.12 8.04
CA MET A 240 -12.95 -3.81 8.75
C MET A 240 -12.74 -3.82 10.26
N VAL A 241 -11.50 -4.00 10.72
CA VAL A 241 -11.15 -3.87 12.14
C VAL A 241 -11.38 -2.44 12.63
N ALA A 242 -10.84 -1.45 11.92
CA ALA A 242 -10.94 -0.04 12.29
C ALA A 242 -12.39 0.47 12.38
N THR A 243 -13.31 -0.15 11.62
CA THR A 243 -14.72 0.26 11.51
C THR A 243 -15.71 -0.67 12.23
N GLY A 244 -15.21 -1.65 12.97
CA GLY A 244 -16.05 -2.57 13.75
C GLY A 244 -16.76 -3.66 12.95
N HIS A 245 -16.43 -3.86 11.67
CA HIS A 245 -16.94 -4.96 10.84
C HIS A 245 -16.19 -6.27 11.12
N ILE A 246 -16.16 -6.68 12.40
CA ILE A 246 -15.30 -7.75 12.91
C ILE A 246 -15.51 -9.08 12.19
N ARG A 247 -16.75 -9.46 11.87
CA ARG A 247 -17.03 -10.72 11.15
C ARG A 247 -16.35 -10.77 9.77
N ALA A 248 -16.36 -9.68 9.03
CA ALA A 248 -15.70 -9.60 7.73
C ALA A 248 -14.17 -9.64 7.88
N ALA A 249 -13.63 -8.93 8.89
CA ALA A 249 -12.21 -8.99 9.21
C ALA A 249 -11.75 -10.41 9.55
N GLU A 250 -12.47 -11.10 10.43
CA GLU A 250 -12.19 -12.48 10.83
C GLU A 250 -12.28 -13.45 9.66
N ALA A 251 -13.28 -13.32 8.78
CA ALA A 251 -13.40 -14.14 7.59
C ALA A 251 -12.19 -13.97 6.64
N GLY A 252 -11.71 -12.71 6.45
CA GLY A 252 -10.52 -12.43 5.65
C GLY A 252 -9.25 -13.02 6.27
N ARG A 253 -9.07 -12.83 7.58
CA ARG A 253 -7.94 -13.41 8.33
C ARG A 253 -7.94 -14.95 8.28
N ALA A 254 -9.10 -15.56 8.47
CA ALA A 254 -9.25 -17.03 8.38
C ALA A 254 -8.97 -17.56 6.97
N ALA A 255 -9.39 -16.83 5.94
CA ALA A 255 -9.10 -17.20 4.55
C ALA A 255 -7.60 -17.14 4.26
N LEU A 256 -6.90 -16.08 4.68
CA LEU A 256 -5.45 -15.98 4.55
C LEU A 256 -4.73 -17.04 5.40
N ALA A 257 -5.17 -17.31 6.63
CA ALA A 257 -4.57 -18.36 7.46
C ALA A 257 -4.66 -19.75 6.80
N LYS A 258 -5.75 -20.03 6.08
CA LYS A 258 -5.90 -21.28 5.32
C LYS A 258 -5.06 -21.33 4.05
N ALA A 259 -4.68 -20.18 3.50
CA ALA A 259 -3.89 -20.06 2.27
C ALA A 259 -2.37 -20.17 2.51
N VAL A 260 -1.94 -20.49 3.72
CA VAL A 260 -0.53 -20.70 4.03
C VAL A 260 0.05 -21.83 3.17
N HIS A 261 1.19 -21.56 2.54
CA HIS A 261 1.92 -22.53 1.74
C HIS A 261 2.60 -23.59 2.63
N PRO A 262 2.80 -24.83 2.18
CA PRO A 262 3.53 -25.85 2.95
C PRO A 262 4.92 -25.40 3.46
N ALA A 263 5.57 -24.51 2.74
CA ALA A 263 6.84 -23.89 3.16
C ALA A 263 6.73 -22.91 4.35
N GLY A 264 5.50 -22.57 4.79
CA GLY A 264 5.25 -21.74 5.96
C GLY A 264 4.99 -20.25 5.66
N GLY A 265 4.95 -19.84 4.40
CA GLY A 265 4.67 -18.45 3.97
C GLY A 265 3.45 -18.35 3.06
N TRP A 266 3.28 -17.22 2.41
CA TRP A 266 2.17 -16.90 1.49
C TRP A 266 2.67 -16.50 0.12
N GLY A 267 1.85 -16.75 -0.89
CA GLY A 267 2.07 -16.42 -2.29
C GLY A 267 1.09 -17.14 -3.19
N MET A 268 1.04 -16.77 -4.46
CA MET A 268 0.07 -17.35 -5.41
C MET A 268 0.44 -18.78 -5.83
N TRP A 269 1.73 -19.04 -6.11
CA TRP A 269 2.24 -20.31 -6.61
C TRP A 269 3.27 -20.93 -5.66
N GLU A 270 4.02 -20.08 -5.00
CA GLU A 270 5.04 -20.41 -4.01
C GLU A 270 5.01 -19.35 -2.92
N ALA A 271 5.59 -19.64 -1.76
CA ALA A 271 5.73 -18.64 -0.70
C ALA A 271 6.76 -17.57 -1.11
N VAL A 272 6.34 -16.31 -1.07
CA VAL A 272 7.19 -15.16 -1.46
C VAL A 272 7.33 -14.17 -0.31
N PRO A 273 8.45 -13.44 -0.23
CA PRO A 273 8.73 -12.54 0.91
C PRO A 273 7.64 -11.50 1.15
N LEU A 274 7.16 -10.82 0.11
CA LEU A 274 6.18 -9.74 0.24
C LEU A 274 4.85 -10.24 0.81
N ASP A 275 4.25 -11.26 0.19
CA ASP A 275 2.97 -11.80 0.64
C ASP A 275 3.08 -12.43 2.03
N THR A 276 4.23 -13.07 2.32
CA THR A 276 4.52 -13.61 3.64
C THR A 276 4.60 -12.51 4.69
N ALA A 277 5.28 -11.40 4.40
CA ALA A 277 5.38 -10.28 5.32
C ALA A 277 4.00 -9.64 5.59
N ILE A 278 3.21 -9.41 4.53
CA ILE A 278 1.88 -8.81 4.66
C ILE A 278 0.95 -9.70 5.48
N ALA A 279 0.87 -10.98 5.15
CA ALA A 279 0.03 -11.93 5.86
C ALA A 279 0.48 -12.14 7.30
N LEU A 280 1.78 -12.24 7.55
CA LEU A 280 2.34 -12.39 8.88
C LEU A 280 2.02 -11.18 9.77
N ALA A 281 2.17 -9.95 9.26
CA ALA A 281 1.82 -8.75 10.02
C ALA A 281 0.34 -8.72 10.42
N LEU A 282 -0.57 -9.18 9.53
CA LEU A 282 -2.01 -9.24 9.80
C LEU A 282 -2.38 -10.36 10.78
N LEU A 283 -1.69 -11.49 10.72
CA LEU A 283 -2.10 -12.74 11.36
C LEU A 283 -1.24 -13.10 12.59
N ALA A 284 -0.17 -12.38 12.88
CA ALA A 284 0.79 -12.73 13.93
C ALA A 284 0.13 -13.09 15.25
N ASP A 285 -0.90 -12.34 15.67
CA ASP A 285 -1.59 -12.57 16.96
C ASP A 285 -2.53 -13.77 16.96
N SER A 286 -2.97 -14.23 15.79
CA SER A 286 -3.98 -15.32 15.65
C SER A 286 -3.41 -16.64 15.20
N LEU A 287 -2.17 -16.67 14.70
CA LEU A 287 -1.51 -17.91 14.26
C LEU A 287 -0.91 -18.68 15.45
N PRO A 288 -0.85 -20.02 15.36
CA PRO A 288 -0.07 -20.84 16.28
C PRO A 288 1.42 -20.43 16.28
N PRO A 289 2.11 -20.49 17.44
CA PRO A 289 3.51 -20.05 17.55
C PRO A 289 4.44 -20.73 16.54
N GLU A 290 4.24 -22.02 16.25
CA GLU A 290 5.03 -22.76 15.26
C GLU A 290 4.78 -22.31 13.82
N ALA A 291 3.59 -21.83 13.50
CA ALA A 291 3.30 -21.26 12.18
C ALA A 291 3.97 -19.89 12.01
N VAL A 292 3.95 -19.06 13.06
CA VAL A 292 4.68 -17.79 13.09
C VAL A 292 6.18 -18.03 12.94
N ALA A 293 6.74 -19.00 13.67
CA ALA A 293 8.16 -19.33 13.59
C ALA A 293 8.58 -19.72 12.17
N ARG A 294 7.82 -20.63 11.51
CA ARG A 294 8.09 -21.03 10.12
C ARG A 294 8.03 -19.86 9.14
N ALA A 295 7.04 -18.97 9.29
CA ALA A 295 6.92 -17.80 8.43
C ALA A 295 8.09 -16.81 8.62
N VAL A 296 8.53 -16.61 9.86
CA VAL A 296 9.72 -15.80 10.17
C VAL A 296 10.98 -16.45 9.63
N GLU A 297 11.20 -17.75 9.83
CA GLU A 297 12.35 -18.47 9.30
C GLU A 297 12.44 -18.34 7.77
N LEU A 298 11.29 -18.45 7.09
CA LEU A 298 11.19 -18.23 5.65
C LEU A 298 11.59 -16.79 5.29
N LEU A 299 11.03 -15.78 5.95
CA LEU A 299 11.42 -14.38 5.69
C LEU A 299 12.91 -14.16 5.90
N LEU A 300 13.46 -14.62 7.03
CA LEU A 300 14.88 -14.46 7.34
C LEU A 300 15.79 -15.14 6.33
N SER A 301 15.36 -16.27 5.73
CA SER A 301 16.10 -16.97 4.70
C SER A 301 16.24 -16.20 3.38
N TYR A 302 15.36 -15.23 3.13
CA TYR A 302 15.38 -14.37 1.96
C TYR A 302 16.09 -13.03 2.18
N GLN A 303 16.48 -12.68 3.42
CA GLN A 303 17.12 -11.41 3.67
C GLN A 303 18.51 -11.34 3.03
N ASN A 304 18.75 -10.36 2.19
CA ASN A 304 20.03 -10.07 1.58
C ASN A 304 21.07 -9.57 2.63
N PRO A 305 22.36 -9.67 2.34
CA PRO A 305 23.43 -9.16 3.23
C PRO A 305 23.32 -7.66 3.54
N ASP A 306 22.78 -6.85 2.62
CA ASP A 306 22.54 -5.40 2.79
C ASP A 306 21.33 -5.08 3.65
N GLY A 307 20.55 -6.09 4.06
CA GLY A 307 19.36 -5.95 4.88
C GLY A 307 18.05 -5.88 4.11
N SER A 308 18.09 -5.81 2.78
CA SER A 308 16.91 -5.82 1.93
C SER A 308 16.29 -7.21 1.79
N TRP A 309 15.08 -7.27 1.23
CA TRP A 309 14.44 -8.47 0.71
C TRP A 309 14.20 -8.34 -0.78
N PRO A 310 14.37 -9.42 -1.56
CA PRO A 310 14.11 -9.39 -2.99
C PRO A 310 12.66 -9.02 -3.27
N GLY A 311 12.49 -8.13 -4.23
CA GLY A 311 11.18 -7.67 -4.69
C GLY A 311 10.35 -8.80 -5.27
N THR A 312 9.08 -8.83 -4.94
CA THR A 312 8.10 -9.74 -5.54
C THR A 312 6.95 -8.95 -6.14
N GLN A 313 6.19 -9.57 -7.03
CA GLN A 313 5.12 -8.90 -7.75
C GLN A 313 4.14 -8.24 -6.77
N TRP A 314 3.98 -6.93 -6.87
CA TRP A 314 3.09 -6.16 -6.00
C TRP A 314 2.03 -5.42 -6.80
N ILE A 315 2.42 -4.44 -7.64
CA ILE A 315 1.48 -3.74 -8.51
C ILE A 315 1.20 -4.55 -9.76
N GLN A 316 -0.05 -4.58 -10.17
CA GLN A 316 -0.51 -5.24 -11.39
C GLN A 316 -1.30 -4.27 -12.24
N MET A 317 -1.00 -4.20 -13.52
CA MET A 317 -1.75 -3.43 -14.50
C MET A 317 -2.30 -4.37 -15.58
N GLU A 318 -3.60 -4.25 -15.87
CA GLU A 318 -4.26 -5.01 -16.91
C GLU A 318 -4.50 -4.15 -18.14
N VAL A 319 -3.67 -4.32 -19.16
CA VAL A 319 -3.82 -3.58 -20.43
C VAL A 319 -4.94 -4.18 -21.28
N GLY A 320 -5.87 -3.33 -21.71
CA GLY A 320 -7.05 -3.73 -22.49
C GLY A 320 -8.29 -4.03 -21.64
N ARG A 321 -8.22 -3.86 -20.34
CA ARG A 321 -9.33 -4.09 -19.39
C ARG A 321 -10.62 -3.33 -19.77
N ALA A 322 -10.49 -2.07 -20.17
CA ALA A 322 -11.62 -1.23 -20.56
C ALA A 322 -12.42 -1.76 -21.76
N LEU A 323 -11.83 -2.66 -22.56
CA LEU A 323 -12.47 -3.28 -23.72
C LEU A 323 -13.05 -4.67 -23.39
N GLY A 324 -13.13 -5.02 -22.09
CA GLY A 324 -13.60 -6.33 -21.64
C GLY A 324 -12.65 -7.50 -21.97
N ARG A 325 -11.44 -7.21 -22.40
CA ARG A 325 -10.43 -8.22 -22.74
C ARG A 325 -9.07 -7.80 -22.22
N VAL A 326 -8.60 -8.44 -21.16
CA VAL A 326 -7.22 -8.26 -20.72
C VAL A 326 -6.29 -8.88 -21.76
N ARG A 327 -5.53 -8.03 -22.45
CA ARG A 327 -4.57 -8.44 -23.48
C ARG A 327 -3.20 -8.75 -22.90
N ARG A 328 -2.84 -8.04 -21.82
CA ARG A 328 -1.57 -8.21 -21.13
C ARG A 328 -1.71 -7.79 -19.68
N ARG A 329 -1.14 -8.58 -18.80
CA ARG A 329 -0.93 -8.24 -17.40
C ARG A 329 0.54 -7.86 -17.24
N ILE A 330 0.79 -6.70 -16.66
CA ILE A 330 2.11 -6.17 -16.37
C ILE A 330 2.20 -6.07 -14.86
N THR A 331 3.24 -6.64 -14.28
CA THR A 331 3.48 -6.60 -12.84
C THR A 331 4.76 -5.81 -12.57
N TRP A 332 4.79 -5.16 -11.44
CA TRP A 332 5.95 -4.44 -10.92
C TRP A 332 6.27 -4.92 -9.51
N GLN A 333 7.56 -4.88 -9.17
CA GLN A 333 8.12 -5.30 -7.90
C GLN A 333 9.20 -4.33 -7.43
N SER A 334 9.52 -4.35 -6.12
CA SER A 334 10.53 -3.49 -5.51
C SER A 334 11.10 -4.18 -4.28
N ASP A 335 12.41 -4.17 -4.16
CA ASP A 335 13.13 -4.64 -2.98
C ASP A 335 12.82 -3.76 -1.78
N THR A 336 12.77 -2.44 -1.98
CA THR A 336 12.46 -1.47 -0.92
C THR A 336 11.05 -1.64 -0.37
N VAL A 337 10.05 -1.86 -1.24
CA VAL A 337 8.67 -2.14 -0.80
C VAL A 337 8.62 -3.43 0.01
N THR A 338 9.21 -4.51 -0.49
CA THR A 338 9.23 -5.80 0.22
C THR A 338 9.92 -5.66 1.58
N THR A 339 11.02 -4.93 1.64
CA THR A 339 11.77 -4.68 2.88
C THR A 339 10.95 -3.90 3.91
N ALA A 340 10.18 -2.90 3.49
CA ALA A 340 9.33 -2.14 4.40
C ALA A 340 8.22 -3.00 5.03
N PHE A 341 7.58 -3.87 4.23
CA PHE A 341 6.60 -4.83 4.76
C PHE A 341 7.26 -5.88 5.66
N ALA A 342 8.44 -6.39 5.30
CA ALA A 342 9.18 -7.35 6.12
C ALA A 342 9.58 -6.73 7.47
N LEU A 343 10.07 -5.50 7.49
CA LEU A 343 10.39 -4.78 8.73
C LEU A 343 9.16 -4.69 9.65
N ARG A 344 8.02 -4.23 9.13
CA ARG A 344 6.76 -4.14 9.89
C ARG A 344 6.35 -5.51 10.46
N ALA A 345 6.43 -6.56 9.65
CA ALA A 345 6.06 -7.90 10.07
C ALA A 345 6.96 -8.44 11.19
N LEU A 346 8.29 -8.29 11.04
CA LEU A 346 9.23 -8.74 12.05
C LEU A 346 9.08 -7.98 13.36
N LEU A 347 8.80 -6.68 13.31
CA LEU A 347 8.50 -5.86 14.50
C LEU A 347 7.20 -6.30 15.20
N ALA A 348 6.14 -6.57 14.43
CA ALA A 348 4.88 -7.08 14.99
C ALA A 348 5.08 -8.41 15.71
N VAL A 349 5.85 -9.32 15.11
CA VAL A 349 6.21 -10.60 15.75
C VAL A 349 7.10 -10.40 16.96
N ALA A 350 8.10 -9.54 16.89
CA ALA A 350 9.01 -9.26 17.98
C ALA A 350 8.24 -8.74 19.22
N ARG A 351 7.32 -7.80 19.01
CA ARG A 351 6.47 -7.25 20.09
C ARG A 351 5.53 -8.30 20.70
N ARG A 352 5.03 -9.25 19.89
CA ARG A 352 4.24 -10.37 20.42
C ARG A 352 5.05 -11.28 21.33
N ILE A 353 6.32 -11.55 20.98
CA ILE A 353 7.20 -12.44 21.75
C ILE A 353 7.73 -11.73 23.00
N ASP A 354 7.99 -10.45 22.92
CA ASP A 354 8.56 -9.63 23.96
C ASP A 354 7.97 -8.21 23.89
N PRO A 355 6.89 -7.93 24.63
CA PRO A 355 6.25 -6.62 24.68
C PRO A 355 7.18 -5.48 25.12
N ASP A 356 8.23 -5.79 25.88
CA ASP A 356 9.21 -4.85 26.43
C ASP A 356 10.49 -4.76 25.58
N MET A 357 10.49 -5.35 24.37
CA MET A 357 11.68 -5.35 23.51
C MET A 357 12.02 -3.92 23.05
N THR A 358 13.10 -3.39 23.56
CA THR A 358 13.76 -2.18 23.07
C THR A 358 14.71 -2.55 21.93
N ILE A 359 14.56 -1.92 20.78
CA ILE A 359 15.48 -2.06 19.64
C ILE A 359 16.57 -1.00 19.83
N GLU A 360 17.62 -1.34 20.56
CA GLU A 360 18.83 -0.52 20.68
C GLU A 360 19.80 -0.86 19.56
N LYS A 361 20.53 0.15 19.04
CA LYS A 361 21.67 -0.08 18.15
C LYS A 361 22.65 -1.04 18.84
N ALA A 362 23.06 -2.09 18.11
CA ALA A 362 24.36 -2.68 18.36
C ALA A 362 25.38 -1.55 18.26
N GLU A 363 25.98 -1.14 19.38
CA GLU A 363 27.14 -0.27 19.36
C GLU A 363 28.17 -0.92 18.46
N THR A 364 28.53 -0.24 17.37
CA THR A 364 29.66 -0.62 16.55
C THR A 364 30.91 -0.55 17.42
N ALA A 365 31.35 -1.72 17.86
CA ALA A 365 32.69 -1.89 18.41
C ALA A 365 33.75 -1.78 17.31
#